data_74d00a8ab834e404604784d053b9eb26
#
_entry.id   74d00a8ab834e404604784d053b9eb26
#
_cell.length_a   1.000
_cell.length_b   1.000
_cell.length_c   1.000
_cell.angle_alpha   90.00
_cell.angle_beta   90.00
_cell.angle_gamma   90.00
#
_symmetry.space_group_name_H-M   'P 1'
#
loop_
_entity.id
_entity.type
_entity.pdbx_description
1 polymer ?
#
loop_
_entity_poly.entity_id
_entity_poly.type
_entity_poly.pdbx_seq_one_letter_code
_entity_poly.pdbx_strand_id
1 'polypeptide(L)'
;MENKTEVPRGGRRQRSRRPAADASSSKTEDKRQRMTPRKPRPIHRPWTLYAPPRIAEDPSVPLAASTFRFMSFNVLADYLVINGRENEPAKHHQKYDWEYRSVRLMKEILRWSPHIVNLQEVDHFEDFFEPRMKKAGFVGVYKRRTGENTHDGCAIFVKKSMFRIVSSHPIEYHVLDHPVLDRDNIALTAVVEAKNSVGGPSPARFVVTNTHLLFNPNRGEIKLAQLDMLLKHLTSLRKEHNAILPVLLSGDFNLAPHSPLYHFLSTGKLDASGLSRYGLSGQNLDTYALKKAARVNENDRTRHHGNGTAFGKFDSYRAQRDDFRVYKPNTVYSHELDFASAYAQLPDDKCTGEPKFTIFHSGSKATVDYIWYTRSSLHCHGVVEMIPAGLLFKHDELPTTEHSSDHLSLVADFSLR
;
A
#
# COMPACT_ATOMS: atom_id res chain seq x y z
N MET A 1 -21.74 -71.42 37.12
CA MET A 1 -23.15 -71.62 36.75
C MET A 1 -23.24 -71.16 35.36
N GLU A 2 -23.02 -72.06 34.36
CA GLU A 2 -24.05 -72.88 33.65
C GLU A 2 -25.04 -71.97 32.95
N ASN A 3 -25.35 -72.07 31.67
CA ASN A 3 -25.34 -73.19 30.67
C ASN A 3 -25.49 -72.52 29.29
N LYS A 4 -24.75 -72.88 28.22
CA LYS A 4 -25.01 -73.90 27.17
C LYS A 4 -26.44 -73.93 26.61
N THR A 5 -26.53 -73.77 25.27
CA THR A 5 -26.93 -74.79 24.28
C THR A 5 -27.09 -74.12 22.89
N GLU A 6 -26.35 -74.48 21.89
CA GLU A 6 -26.44 -75.55 20.87
C GLU A 6 -27.53 -75.38 19.78
N VAL A 7 -27.03 -75.37 18.59
CA VAL A 7 -27.30 -75.66 17.15
C VAL A 7 -28.39 -76.69 16.90
N PRO A 8 -29.09 -76.78 15.68
CA PRO A 8 -28.54 -77.52 14.54
C PRO A 8 -28.87 -77.00 13.10
N ARG A 9 -27.93 -77.22 12.24
CA ARG A 9 -27.78 -77.92 10.93
C ARG A 9 -28.99 -78.16 9.97
N GLY A 10 -28.66 -77.93 8.67
CA GLY A 10 -29.18 -78.68 7.53
C GLY A 10 -29.51 -77.77 6.34
N GLY A 11 -28.92 -77.89 5.18
CA GLY A 11 -29.06 -78.79 4.16
C GLY A 11 -28.41 -78.33 2.87
N ARG A 12 -27.58 -79.15 2.36
CA ARG A 12 -26.91 -79.16 1.06
C ARG A 12 -27.86 -79.30 -0.13
N ARG A 13 -27.73 -78.50 -1.21
CA ARG A 13 -28.01 -78.98 -2.60
C ARG A 13 -26.99 -78.39 -3.57
N GLN A 14 -26.23 -79.29 -4.19
CA GLN A 14 -25.43 -79.15 -5.42
C GLN A 14 -26.30 -79.01 -6.62
N ARG A 15 -25.93 -78.16 -7.59
CA ARG A 15 -26.08 -78.35 -9.01
C ARG A 15 -25.04 -77.63 -9.85
N SER A 16 -24.21 -78.40 -10.44
CA SER A 16 -23.73 -78.52 -11.82
C SER A 16 -23.13 -77.34 -12.57
N ARG A 17 -21.90 -77.58 -12.93
CA ARG A 17 -21.01 -76.82 -13.85
C ARG A 17 -21.62 -76.75 -15.27
N ARG A 18 -21.40 -75.60 -15.95
CA ARG A 18 -21.17 -75.49 -17.38
C ARG A 18 -20.13 -74.45 -17.70
N PRO A 19 -19.41 -74.57 -18.84
CA PRO A 19 -18.03 -74.02 -18.94
C PRO A 19 -17.92 -72.63 -19.58
N ALA A 20 -16.70 -72.11 -19.52
CA ALA A 20 -16.16 -70.85 -19.97
C ALA A 20 -16.52 -70.42 -21.39
N ALA A 21 -16.75 -69.15 -21.58
CA ALA A 21 -16.51 -68.44 -22.83
C ALA A 21 -15.54 -67.27 -22.53
N ASP A 22 -14.42 -67.26 -23.24
CA ASP A 22 -13.41 -66.22 -23.26
C ASP A 22 -14.03 -64.85 -23.59
N ALA A 23 -13.79 -63.89 -22.74
CA ALA A 23 -13.97 -62.50 -23.05
C ALA A 23 -12.68 -61.77 -22.73
N SER A 24 -11.93 -61.42 -23.76
CA SER A 24 -10.77 -60.61 -23.77
C SER A 24 -11.06 -59.23 -23.06
N SER A 25 -10.50 -59.05 -21.85
CA SER A 25 -10.54 -57.77 -21.18
C SER A 25 -9.52 -56.83 -21.83
N SER A 26 -10.00 -55.92 -22.67
CA SER A 26 -9.23 -54.74 -23.07
C SER A 26 -8.96 -53.88 -21.84
N LYS A 27 -7.72 -53.87 -21.38
CA LYS A 27 -7.22 -52.91 -20.40
C LYS A 27 -7.25 -51.53 -21.05
N THR A 28 -8.29 -50.76 -20.80
CA THR A 28 -8.27 -49.32 -20.98
C THR A 28 -7.37 -48.76 -19.88
N GLU A 29 -6.11 -48.49 -20.22
CA GLU A 29 -5.21 -47.65 -19.42
C GLU A 29 -5.82 -46.24 -19.35
N ASP A 30 -6.42 -45.94 -18.21
CA ASP A 30 -6.85 -44.59 -17.84
C ASP A 30 -5.59 -43.74 -17.71
N LYS A 31 -5.16 -43.10 -18.81
CA LYS A 31 -4.12 -42.08 -18.83
C LYS A 31 -4.64 -40.85 -18.09
N ARG A 32 -4.69 -40.91 -16.76
CA ARG A 32 -4.71 -39.71 -15.93
C ARG A 32 -3.42 -38.97 -16.20
N GLN A 33 -3.46 -38.08 -17.19
CA GLN A 33 -2.43 -37.04 -17.35
C GLN A 33 -2.28 -36.34 -15.99
N ARG A 34 -1.16 -36.59 -15.31
CA ARG A 34 -0.71 -35.78 -14.18
C ARG A 34 -0.59 -34.34 -14.71
N MET A 35 -1.63 -33.55 -14.52
CA MET A 35 -1.54 -32.09 -14.72
C MET A 35 -0.44 -31.59 -13.78
N THR A 36 0.73 -31.28 -14.33
CA THR A 36 1.74 -30.53 -13.61
C THR A 36 1.08 -29.26 -13.13
N PRO A 37 1.17 -28.91 -11.83
CA PRO A 37 0.58 -27.69 -11.33
C PRO A 37 1.10 -26.52 -12.16
N ARG A 38 0.21 -25.81 -12.83
CA ARG A 38 0.57 -24.61 -13.59
C ARG A 38 1.26 -23.65 -12.63
N LYS A 39 2.47 -23.19 -12.99
CA LYS A 39 3.15 -22.14 -12.22
C LYS A 39 2.18 -20.97 -12.04
N PRO A 40 1.95 -20.50 -10.83
CA PRO A 40 1.07 -19.37 -10.60
C PRO A 40 1.53 -18.17 -11.45
N ARG A 41 0.60 -17.60 -12.21
CA ARG A 41 0.89 -16.40 -13.02
C ARG A 41 0.52 -15.19 -12.19
N PRO A 42 1.38 -14.16 -12.13
CA PRO A 42 1.04 -12.92 -11.45
C PRO A 42 -0.28 -12.36 -12.00
N ILE A 43 -1.13 -11.87 -11.12
CA ILE A 43 -2.38 -11.22 -11.53
C ILE A 43 -2.02 -10.03 -12.41
N HIS A 44 -2.69 -9.93 -13.56
CA HIS A 44 -2.51 -8.81 -14.47
C HIS A 44 -3.11 -7.56 -13.85
N ARG A 45 -2.31 -6.49 -13.80
CA ARG A 45 -2.72 -5.14 -13.38
C ARG A 45 -2.54 -4.23 -14.59
N PRO A 46 -3.61 -3.67 -15.17
CA PRO A 46 -3.51 -2.81 -16.34
C PRO A 46 -2.92 -1.44 -15.99
N TRP A 47 -2.49 -0.70 -17.02
CA TRP A 47 -2.18 0.70 -16.93
C TRP A 47 -3.42 1.53 -17.25
N THR A 48 -3.71 2.54 -16.43
CA THR A 48 -4.64 3.60 -16.76
C THR A 48 -3.84 4.86 -17.07
N LEU A 49 -3.93 5.32 -18.30
CA LEU A 49 -3.33 6.58 -18.74
C LEU A 49 -4.31 7.71 -18.47
N TYR A 50 -3.80 8.81 -17.96
CA TYR A 50 -4.56 10.03 -17.78
C TYR A 50 -4.54 10.87 -19.05
N ALA A 51 -5.61 11.62 -19.30
CA ALA A 51 -5.65 12.52 -20.43
C ALA A 51 -4.48 13.52 -20.35
N PRO A 52 -3.79 13.81 -21.46
CA PRO A 52 -2.76 14.83 -21.47
C PRO A 52 -3.37 16.16 -21.00
N PRO A 53 -2.59 17.00 -20.27
CA PRO A 53 -3.07 18.32 -19.90
C PRO A 53 -3.43 19.07 -21.19
N ARG A 54 -4.57 19.78 -21.20
CA ARG A 54 -5.00 20.65 -22.31
C ARG A 54 -4.11 21.89 -22.42
N ILE A 55 -2.81 21.73 -22.41
CA ILE A 55 -1.83 22.78 -22.68
C ILE A 55 -1.32 22.47 -24.09
N ALA A 56 -1.35 23.47 -24.93
CA ALA A 56 -1.01 23.39 -26.36
C ALA A 56 0.08 22.36 -26.62
N GLU A 57 -0.28 21.36 -27.41
CA GLU A 57 0.64 20.39 -27.95
C GLU A 57 1.68 21.16 -28.74
N ASP A 58 2.88 21.30 -28.23
CA ASP A 58 4.04 21.52 -29.07
C ASP A 58 4.41 20.16 -29.65
N PRO A 59 4.10 19.89 -30.92
CA PRO A 59 4.34 18.57 -31.51
C PRO A 59 5.84 18.25 -31.64
N SER A 60 6.71 19.18 -31.30
CA SER A 60 8.17 19.03 -31.41
C SER A 60 8.85 18.41 -30.20
N VAL A 61 8.14 18.25 -29.05
CA VAL A 61 8.69 17.63 -27.85
C VAL A 61 8.27 16.16 -27.79
N PRO A 62 9.19 15.21 -27.97
CA PRO A 62 8.86 13.80 -27.80
C PRO A 62 8.45 13.54 -26.35
N LEU A 63 7.20 13.24 -26.09
CA LEU A 63 6.65 12.90 -24.76
C LEU A 63 7.42 11.77 -24.06
N ALA A 64 8.14 10.96 -24.82
CA ALA A 64 8.83 9.76 -24.35
C ALA A 64 10.19 10.03 -23.65
N ALA A 65 10.83 11.18 -23.91
CA ALA A 65 12.23 11.40 -23.46
C ALA A 65 12.35 11.95 -22.02
N SER A 66 11.28 12.50 -21.44
CA SER A 66 11.30 13.17 -20.14
C SER A 66 10.52 12.44 -19.05
N THR A 67 9.91 11.29 -19.34
CA THR A 67 9.10 10.55 -18.38
C THR A 67 9.93 9.58 -17.54
N PHE A 68 9.57 9.45 -16.28
CA PHE A 68 10.14 8.45 -15.39
C PHE A 68 9.06 7.74 -14.58
N ARG A 69 9.33 6.48 -14.24
CA ARG A 69 8.44 5.63 -13.46
C ARG A 69 8.83 5.61 -12.01
N PHE A 70 7.87 5.88 -11.17
CA PHE A 70 8.00 5.89 -9.71
C PHE A 70 7.20 4.73 -9.10
N MET A 71 7.78 4.07 -8.09
CA MET A 71 7.13 3.01 -7.32
C MET A 71 7.21 3.32 -5.84
N SER A 72 6.12 3.04 -5.10
CA SER A 72 6.09 2.96 -3.63
C SER A 72 5.55 1.60 -3.21
N PHE A 73 6.23 0.94 -2.27
CA PHE A 73 5.86 -0.40 -1.86
C PHE A 73 6.28 -0.71 -0.41
N ASN A 74 5.31 -0.96 0.46
CA ASN A 74 5.55 -1.58 1.76
C ASN A 74 5.82 -3.08 1.53
N VAL A 75 7.02 -3.54 1.87
CA VAL A 75 7.49 -4.91 1.55
C VAL A 75 7.15 -5.94 2.61
N LEU A 76 6.54 -5.53 3.72
CA LEU A 76 6.24 -6.34 4.90
C LEU A 76 7.53 -6.93 5.52
N ALA A 77 8.01 -6.32 6.59
CA ALA A 77 9.21 -6.74 7.29
C ALA A 77 9.13 -8.19 7.78
N ASP A 78 10.21 -8.94 7.63
CA ASP A 78 10.24 -10.35 8.00
C ASP A 78 10.08 -10.56 9.51
N TYR A 79 10.73 -9.73 10.32
CA TYR A 79 10.60 -9.82 11.79
C TYR A 79 9.16 -9.54 12.28
N LEU A 80 8.37 -8.73 11.56
CA LEU A 80 6.96 -8.50 11.91
C LEU A 80 6.09 -9.70 11.57
N VAL A 81 6.40 -10.41 10.49
CA VAL A 81 5.75 -11.67 10.13
C VAL A 81 6.02 -12.73 11.20
N ILE A 82 7.27 -12.84 11.66
CA ILE A 82 7.67 -13.79 12.69
C ILE A 82 6.95 -13.48 14.01
N ASN A 83 7.05 -12.24 14.51
CA ASN A 83 6.47 -11.82 15.79
C ASN A 83 4.93 -11.91 15.79
N GLY A 84 4.28 -11.59 14.67
CA GLY A 84 2.82 -11.69 14.56
C GLY A 84 2.28 -13.12 14.62
N ARG A 85 3.16 -14.13 14.49
CA ARG A 85 2.78 -15.55 14.38
C ARG A 85 3.27 -16.44 15.52
N GLU A 86 3.95 -15.90 16.51
CA GLU A 86 4.46 -16.65 17.66
C GLU A 86 3.39 -17.52 18.35
N ASN A 87 2.13 -17.12 18.28
CA ASN A 87 1.00 -17.81 18.91
C ASN A 87 0.16 -18.68 17.95
N GLU A 88 0.52 -18.75 16.64
CA GLU A 88 -0.19 -19.61 15.69
C GLU A 88 0.43 -21.03 15.70
N PRO A 89 -0.37 -22.09 15.86
CA PRO A 89 0.14 -23.46 15.72
C PRO A 89 0.73 -23.63 14.31
N ALA A 90 1.92 -24.19 14.26
CA ALA A 90 2.84 -24.35 13.14
C ALA A 90 2.23 -24.83 11.81
N LYS A 91 1.39 -24.03 11.18
CA LYS A 91 1.14 -24.08 9.77
C LYS A 91 2.16 -23.16 9.11
N HIS A 92 3.39 -23.66 8.97
CA HIS A 92 4.39 -23.02 8.12
C HIS A 92 3.84 -22.94 6.70
N HIS A 93 3.14 -21.85 6.41
CA HIS A 93 2.77 -21.55 5.03
C HIS A 93 3.99 -20.90 4.38
N GLN A 94 4.57 -21.56 3.41
CA GLN A 94 5.69 -21.10 2.60
C GLN A 94 5.56 -19.61 2.17
N LYS A 95 4.31 -19.11 2.05
CA LYS A 95 4.02 -17.72 1.68
C LYS A 95 4.57 -16.67 2.66
N TYR A 96 4.96 -17.08 3.85
CA TYR A 96 5.52 -16.20 4.89
C TYR A 96 7.04 -16.32 5.03
N ASP A 97 7.65 -17.39 4.51
CA ASP A 97 9.08 -17.62 4.62
C ASP A 97 9.86 -16.55 3.84
N TRP A 98 10.89 -15.97 4.45
CA TRP A 98 11.69 -14.91 3.84
C TRP A 98 12.32 -15.32 2.51
N GLU A 99 12.91 -16.51 2.42
CA GLU A 99 13.50 -17.02 1.19
C GLU A 99 12.47 -17.10 0.05
N TYR A 100 11.24 -17.43 0.38
CA TYR A 100 10.17 -17.46 -0.61
C TYR A 100 9.67 -16.06 -0.98
N ARG A 101 9.45 -15.20 0.02
CA ARG A 101 8.93 -13.84 -0.16
C ARG A 101 9.93 -12.94 -0.88
N SER A 102 11.20 -12.95 -0.43
CA SER A 102 12.25 -12.04 -0.89
C SER A 102 12.47 -12.06 -2.40
N VAL A 103 12.53 -13.26 -3.00
CA VAL A 103 12.68 -13.42 -4.46
C VAL A 103 11.48 -12.83 -5.22
N ARG A 104 10.28 -12.94 -4.66
CA ARG A 104 9.05 -12.42 -5.26
C ARG A 104 8.90 -10.92 -5.09
N LEU A 105 9.31 -10.38 -3.95
CA LEU A 105 9.41 -8.94 -3.73
C LEU A 105 10.29 -8.28 -4.80
N MET A 106 11.48 -8.83 -5.05
CA MET A 106 12.35 -8.34 -6.13
C MET A 106 11.72 -8.48 -7.52
N LYS A 107 11.00 -9.58 -7.79
CA LYS A 107 10.26 -9.73 -9.06
C LYS A 107 9.18 -8.68 -9.19
N GLU A 108 8.41 -8.41 -8.13
CA GLU A 108 7.39 -7.36 -8.15
C GLU A 108 8.00 -5.98 -8.39
N ILE A 109 9.09 -5.65 -7.71
CA ILE A 109 9.79 -4.37 -7.89
C ILE A 109 10.28 -4.21 -9.34
N LEU A 110 10.96 -5.22 -9.89
CA LEU A 110 11.61 -5.10 -11.19
C LEU A 110 10.65 -5.28 -12.39
N ARG A 111 9.52 -5.97 -12.22
CA ARG A 111 8.57 -6.22 -13.33
C ARG A 111 7.99 -4.94 -13.93
N TRP A 112 7.89 -3.89 -13.14
CA TRP A 112 7.36 -2.60 -13.58
C TRP A 112 8.43 -1.67 -14.16
N SER A 113 9.70 -2.11 -14.16
CA SER A 113 10.85 -1.32 -14.66
C SER A 113 10.88 0.10 -14.07
N PRO A 114 10.78 0.28 -12.73
CA PRO A 114 10.79 1.59 -12.12
C PRO A 114 12.14 2.27 -12.28
N HIS A 115 12.12 3.60 -12.24
CA HIS A 115 13.31 4.43 -12.24
C HIS A 115 13.63 4.98 -10.84
N ILE A 116 12.59 5.13 -10.01
CA ILE A 116 12.69 5.52 -8.60
C ILE A 116 11.81 4.57 -7.80
N VAL A 117 12.31 4.08 -6.68
CA VAL A 117 11.62 3.11 -5.81
C VAL A 117 11.73 3.54 -4.36
N ASN A 118 10.58 3.74 -3.72
CA ASN A 118 10.45 3.93 -2.28
C ASN A 118 9.93 2.63 -1.65
N LEU A 119 10.66 2.10 -0.67
CA LEU A 119 10.27 0.90 0.06
C LEU A 119 10.07 1.23 1.54
N GLN A 120 9.02 0.71 2.15
CA GLN A 120 8.73 0.76 3.57
C GLN A 120 8.85 -0.64 4.18
N GLU A 121 9.05 -0.72 5.48
CA GLU A 121 9.28 -1.96 6.22
C GLU A 121 10.49 -2.77 5.71
N VAL A 122 11.56 -2.09 5.35
CA VAL A 122 12.79 -2.73 4.88
C VAL A 122 13.64 -3.13 6.09
N ASP A 123 13.71 -4.42 6.40
CA ASP A 123 14.53 -5.00 7.48
C ASP A 123 15.79 -5.73 6.96
N HIS A 124 15.82 -6.09 5.68
CA HIS A 124 16.94 -6.72 4.98
C HIS A 124 17.59 -5.76 3.97
N PHE A 125 17.98 -4.55 4.41
CA PHE A 125 18.53 -3.56 3.48
C PHE A 125 19.91 -3.99 2.96
N GLU A 126 20.87 -4.23 3.87
CA GLU A 126 22.28 -4.46 3.53
C GLU A 126 22.54 -5.86 2.94
N ASP A 127 21.84 -6.87 3.46
CA ASP A 127 22.04 -8.28 3.08
C ASP A 127 21.21 -8.70 1.87
N PHE A 128 20.10 -7.99 1.57
CA PHE A 128 19.22 -8.39 0.48
C PHE A 128 18.91 -7.28 -0.52
N PHE A 129 18.29 -6.16 -0.12
CA PHE A 129 17.77 -5.18 -1.07
C PHE A 129 18.90 -4.38 -1.75
N GLU A 130 19.85 -3.81 -1.01
CA GLU A 130 20.90 -2.98 -1.57
C GLU A 130 21.73 -3.73 -2.64
N PRO A 131 22.28 -4.93 -2.38
CA PRO A 131 23.11 -5.62 -3.38
C PRO A 131 22.32 -5.98 -4.64
N ARG A 132 21.03 -6.36 -4.51
CA ARG A 132 20.19 -6.71 -5.66
C ARG A 132 19.78 -5.49 -6.47
N MET A 133 19.40 -4.40 -5.82
CA MET A 133 19.10 -3.14 -6.46
C MET A 133 20.32 -2.54 -7.14
N LYS A 134 21.51 -2.64 -6.51
CA LYS A 134 22.78 -2.23 -7.12
C LYS A 134 23.08 -3.03 -8.38
N LYS A 135 22.89 -4.36 -8.37
CA LYS A 135 23.01 -5.22 -9.55
C LYS A 135 22.01 -4.85 -10.64
N ALA A 136 20.80 -4.42 -10.27
CA ALA A 136 19.79 -3.92 -11.20
C ALA A 136 20.03 -2.47 -11.66
N GLY A 137 21.17 -1.85 -11.30
CA GLY A 137 21.61 -0.53 -11.75
C GLY A 137 21.04 0.64 -10.95
N PHE A 138 20.65 0.42 -9.70
CA PHE A 138 20.21 1.47 -8.78
C PHE A 138 21.35 1.90 -7.82
N VAL A 139 21.16 3.06 -7.21
CA VAL A 139 21.83 3.50 -5.99
C VAL A 139 20.73 3.89 -5.00
N GLY A 140 20.93 3.61 -3.72
CA GLY A 140 19.94 3.86 -2.70
C GLY A 140 20.50 4.53 -1.46
N VAL A 141 19.57 5.07 -0.67
CA VAL A 141 19.76 5.54 0.70
C VAL A 141 18.72 4.86 1.58
N TYR A 142 19.06 4.69 2.85
CA TYR A 142 18.24 3.97 3.81
C TYR A 142 18.25 4.68 5.16
N LYS A 143 17.12 4.64 5.86
CA LYS A 143 17.01 5.04 7.26
C LYS A 143 16.23 3.97 8.01
N ARG A 144 16.90 3.35 8.99
CA ARG A 144 16.23 2.47 9.97
C ARG A 144 15.40 3.31 10.93
N ARG A 145 14.28 2.79 11.38
CA ARG A 145 13.48 3.35 12.49
C ARG A 145 14.33 3.49 13.74
N THR A 146 14.00 4.48 14.57
CA THR A 146 14.55 4.60 15.91
C THR A 146 14.00 3.49 16.81
N GLY A 147 14.53 3.37 18.01
CA GLY A 147 14.10 2.35 18.97
C GLY A 147 14.86 1.02 18.87
N GLU A 148 15.05 0.39 20.02
CA GLU A 148 15.85 -0.82 20.17
C GLU A 148 15.17 -2.05 19.56
N ASN A 149 13.84 -2.10 19.64
CA ASN A 149 13.03 -3.25 19.20
C ASN A 149 12.50 -3.15 17.77
N THR A 150 12.92 -2.13 17.01
CA THR A 150 12.54 -1.96 15.61
C THR A 150 13.71 -2.34 14.71
N HIS A 151 13.44 -3.09 13.63
CA HIS A 151 14.49 -3.57 12.73
C HIS A 151 14.28 -3.14 11.29
N ASP A 152 13.14 -2.56 10.97
CA ASP A 152 12.75 -2.10 9.65
C ASP A 152 13.05 -0.60 9.44
N GLY A 153 12.90 -0.16 8.21
CA GLY A 153 13.08 1.24 7.84
C GLY A 153 12.52 1.59 6.47
N CYS A 154 12.88 2.79 6.02
CA CYS A 154 12.53 3.31 4.70
C CYS A 154 13.77 3.37 3.80
N ALA A 155 13.62 2.92 2.55
CA ALA A 155 14.67 3.02 1.53
C ALA A 155 14.18 3.84 0.33
N ILE A 156 15.07 4.60 -0.29
CA ILE A 156 14.88 5.28 -1.58
C ILE A 156 15.96 4.80 -2.54
N PHE A 157 15.56 4.25 -3.67
CA PHE A 157 16.47 3.82 -4.74
C PHE A 157 16.20 4.61 -6.01
N VAL A 158 17.26 5.03 -6.71
CA VAL A 158 17.17 5.71 -8.00
C VAL A 158 18.03 5.02 -9.05
N LYS A 159 17.55 4.96 -10.30
CA LYS A 159 18.27 4.37 -11.43
C LYS A 159 19.48 5.22 -11.79
N LYS A 160 20.70 4.68 -11.65
CA LYS A 160 21.96 5.40 -11.86
C LYS A 160 22.10 6.01 -13.26
N SER A 161 21.49 5.39 -14.27
CA SER A 161 21.53 5.88 -15.65
C SER A 161 20.76 7.19 -15.83
N MET A 162 19.73 7.45 -14.98
CA MET A 162 18.83 8.58 -15.13
C MET A 162 18.98 9.64 -14.03
N PHE A 163 19.39 9.21 -12.83
CA PHE A 163 19.37 10.06 -11.65
C PHE A 163 20.64 9.97 -10.81
N ARG A 164 20.86 11.02 -10.02
CA ARG A 164 21.88 11.10 -8.97
C ARG A 164 21.22 11.58 -7.68
N ILE A 165 21.53 10.95 -6.56
CA ILE A 165 21.18 11.47 -5.23
C ILE A 165 22.20 12.55 -4.88
N VAL A 166 21.73 13.76 -4.64
CA VAL A 166 22.54 14.93 -4.29
C VAL A 166 22.77 14.98 -2.78
N SER A 167 21.69 14.80 -2.02
CA SER A 167 21.71 14.75 -0.56
C SER A 167 20.59 13.86 -0.04
N SER A 168 20.71 13.38 1.19
CA SER A 168 19.65 12.66 1.90
C SER A 168 19.46 13.24 3.28
N HIS A 169 18.21 13.32 3.71
CA HIS A 169 17.78 13.94 4.96
C HIS A 169 16.85 12.96 5.68
N PRO A 170 17.38 12.16 6.62
CA PRO A 170 16.56 11.31 7.47
C PRO A 170 15.79 12.17 8.48
N ILE A 171 14.53 11.81 8.74
CA ILE A 171 13.66 12.47 9.69
C ILE A 171 13.21 11.43 10.72
N GLU A 172 13.51 11.68 11.97
CA GLU A 172 13.08 10.88 13.10
C GLU A 172 11.89 11.57 13.75
N TYR A 173 10.77 10.86 13.83
CA TYR A 173 9.57 11.41 14.49
C TYR A 173 9.62 11.28 16.01
N HIS A 174 10.59 10.55 16.53
CA HIS A 174 10.85 10.51 17.96
C HIS A 174 11.58 11.77 18.38
N VAL A 175 10.91 12.61 19.15
CA VAL A 175 11.47 13.84 19.73
C VAL A 175 11.47 13.68 21.25
N LEU A 176 12.64 13.76 21.85
CA LEU A 176 12.81 13.60 23.31
C LEU A 176 11.89 14.57 24.06
N ASP A 177 11.21 14.06 25.08
CA ASP A 177 10.28 14.78 25.95
C ASP A 177 9.09 15.44 25.22
N HIS A 178 8.83 15.10 23.97
CA HIS A 178 7.69 15.62 23.26
C HIS A 178 6.41 14.78 23.55
N PRO A 179 5.29 15.40 23.95
CA PRO A 179 4.11 14.66 24.44
C PRO A 179 3.39 13.83 23.38
N VAL A 180 3.68 14.06 22.11
CA VAL A 180 2.99 13.40 20.97
C VAL A 180 3.99 12.75 20.00
N LEU A 181 5.14 13.40 19.74
CA LEU A 181 6.18 12.86 18.87
C LEU A 181 7.13 11.94 19.67
N ASP A 182 6.61 10.81 20.12
CA ASP A 182 7.28 9.83 20.99
C ASP A 182 7.29 8.41 20.36
N ARG A 183 7.23 8.32 19.04
CA ARG A 183 7.18 7.06 18.30
C ARG A 183 8.32 6.94 17.31
N ASP A 184 8.84 5.72 17.18
CA ASP A 184 10.02 5.38 16.38
C ASP A 184 9.80 5.38 14.86
N ASN A 185 8.69 5.94 14.39
CA ASN A 185 8.44 6.12 12.97
C ASN A 185 9.41 7.14 12.37
N ILE A 186 9.60 7.04 11.05
CA ILE A 186 10.58 7.86 10.33
C ILE A 186 10.05 8.29 8.97
N ALA A 187 10.71 9.32 8.42
CA ALA A 187 10.73 9.57 6.98
C ALA A 187 12.18 9.66 6.49
N LEU A 188 12.35 9.46 5.20
CA LEU A 188 13.60 9.64 4.49
C LEU A 188 13.34 10.52 3.28
N THR A 189 14.06 11.63 3.18
CA THR A 189 13.98 12.55 2.05
C THR A 189 15.31 12.55 1.30
N ALA A 190 15.26 12.54 -0.04
CA ALA A 190 16.42 12.67 -0.90
C ALA A 190 16.21 13.81 -1.91
N VAL A 191 17.21 14.67 -2.08
CA VAL A 191 17.29 15.57 -3.23
C VAL A 191 17.90 14.79 -4.38
N VAL A 192 17.13 14.65 -5.45
CA VAL A 192 17.49 13.88 -6.64
C VAL A 192 17.72 14.83 -7.79
N GLU A 193 18.78 14.60 -8.55
CA GLU A 193 19.07 15.35 -9.78
C GLU A 193 18.91 14.45 -10.98
N ALA A 194 18.11 14.88 -11.93
CA ALA A 194 17.93 14.21 -13.20
C ALA A 194 19.13 14.47 -14.12
N LYS A 195 19.64 13.41 -14.76
CA LYS A 195 20.67 13.54 -15.78
C LYS A 195 20.03 14.07 -17.09
N ASN A 196 20.84 14.60 -17.98
CA ASN A 196 20.42 15.34 -19.20
C ASN A 196 19.34 14.67 -20.06
N SER A 197 19.17 13.35 -19.95
CA SER A 197 18.12 12.61 -20.67
C SER A 197 16.70 12.79 -20.11
N VAL A 198 16.55 13.36 -18.92
CA VAL A 198 15.25 13.45 -18.20
C VAL A 198 14.88 14.90 -17.88
N GLY A 199 15.89 15.76 -17.59
CA GLY A 199 15.69 17.12 -17.12
C GLY A 199 15.75 18.20 -18.22
N GLY A 200 15.90 17.85 -19.49
CA GLY A 200 16.16 18.81 -20.57
C GLY A 200 17.63 19.28 -20.60
N PRO A 201 17.92 20.47 -21.13
CA PRO A 201 19.29 20.96 -21.33
C PRO A 201 20.05 21.31 -20.04
N SER A 202 19.36 21.43 -18.92
CA SER A 202 19.96 21.67 -17.59
C SER A 202 19.53 20.59 -16.61
N PRO A 203 20.42 20.16 -15.67
CA PRO A 203 20.08 19.20 -14.64
C PRO A 203 18.92 19.72 -13.77
N ALA A 204 17.80 19.02 -13.79
CA ALA A 204 16.65 19.35 -12.97
C ALA A 204 16.72 18.61 -11.63
N ARG A 205 16.47 19.32 -10.54
CA ARG A 205 16.41 18.75 -9.18
C ARG A 205 14.98 18.67 -8.70
N PHE A 206 14.70 17.63 -7.93
CA PHE A 206 13.43 17.43 -7.26
C PHE A 206 13.63 16.63 -5.96
N VAL A 207 12.63 16.65 -5.11
CA VAL A 207 12.64 15.98 -3.81
C VAL A 207 11.85 14.68 -3.91
N VAL A 208 12.44 13.60 -3.45
CA VAL A 208 11.77 12.30 -3.25
C VAL A 208 11.73 12.02 -1.77
N THR A 209 10.55 11.78 -1.24
CA THR A 209 10.33 11.50 0.17
C THR A 209 9.58 10.19 0.36
N ASN A 210 10.04 9.41 1.31
CA ASN A 210 9.47 8.14 1.73
C ASN A 210 9.14 8.20 3.22
N THR A 211 7.92 7.82 3.62
CA THR A 211 7.53 7.79 5.04
C THR A 211 6.72 6.55 5.38
N HIS A 212 6.81 6.14 6.64
CA HIS A 212 5.90 5.17 7.22
C HIS A 212 5.40 5.73 8.54
N LEU A 213 4.14 6.22 8.55
CA LEU A 213 3.52 6.83 9.72
C LEU A 213 3.04 5.78 10.72
N LEU A 214 2.70 6.21 11.93
CA LEU A 214 2.23 5.33 12.98
C LEU A 214 1.05 4.46 12.53
N PHE A 215 1.17 3.15 12.74
CA PHE A 215 0.13 2.17 12.39
C PHE A 215 -1.18 2.36 13.19
N ASN A 216 -1.10 2.62 14.51
CA ASN A 216 -2.27 2.60 15.39
C ASN A 216 -3.41 3.51 14.90
N PRO A 217 -4.58 2.94 14.54
CA PRO A 217 -5.71 3.70 13.99
C PRO A 217 -6.33 4.69 14.99
N ASN A 218 -6.12 4.46 16.30
CA ASN A 218 -6.66 5.30 17.37
C ASN A 218 -5.80 6.53 17.71
N ARG A 219 -4.67 6.71 17.05
CA ARG A 219 -3.69 7.75 17.38
C ARG A 219 -3.49 8.72 16.22
N GLY A 220 -4.60 9.27 15.70
CA GLY A 220 -4.57 10.24 14.60
C GLY A 220 -3.82 11.53 14.94
N GLU A 221 -3.76 11.93 16.22
CA GLU A 221 -3.01 13.08 16.67
C GLU A 221 -1.50 12.90 16.49
N ILE A 222 -0.99 11.68 16.65
CA ILE A 222 0.42 11.39 16.41
C ILE A 222 0.72 11.48 14.90
N LYS A 223 -0.14 10.90 14.07
CA LYS A 223 -0.01 10.97 12.61
C LYS A 223 -0.05 12.41 12.10
N LEU A 224 -0.93 13.26 12.67
CA LEU A 224 -0.98 14.68 12.36
C LEU A 224 0.33 15.38 12.73
N ALA A 225 0.87 15.11 13.92
CA ALA A 225 2.14 15.70 14.34
C ALA A 225 3.32 15.24 13.48
N GLN A 226 3.36 13.96 13.11
CA GLN A 226 4.35 13.40 12.17
C GLN A 226 4.25 14.06 10.80
N LEU A 227 3.04 14.24 10.26
CA LEU A 227 2.81 14.93 8.99
C LEU A 227 3.21 16.41 9.07
N ASP A 228 2.82 17.12 10.10
CA ASP A 228 3.17 18.53 10.29
C ASP A 228 4.70 18.74 10.33
N MET A 229 5.40 17.87 11.04
CA MET A 229 6.87 17.87 11.08
C MET A 229 7.47 17.61 9.69
N LEU A 230 6.98 16.62 8.98
CA LEU A 230 7.44 16.27 7.63
C LEU A 230 7.20 17.41 6.63
N LEU A 231 5.99 17.99 6.62
CA LEU A 231 5.62 19.06 5.70
C LEU A 231 6.39 20.36 5.95
N LYS A 232 6.70 20.67 7.22
CA LYS A 232 7.59 21.76 7.58
C LYS A 232 9.01 21.53 7.08
N HIS A 233 9.53 20.30 7.24
CA HIS A 233 10.86 19.95 6.72
C HIS A 233 10.91 20.10 5.19
N LEU A 234 9.92 19.59 4.44
CA LEU A 234 9.86 19.73 3.00
C LEU A 234 9.77 21.21 2.55
N THR A 235 9.02 22.01 3.27
CA THR A 235 8.93 23.46 3.01
C THR A 235 10.27 24.15 3.24
N SER A 236 11.00 23.84 4.31
CA SER A 236 12.34 24.38 4.58
C SER A 236 13.34 23.97 3.52
N LEU A 237 13.36 22.68 3.15
CA LEU A 237 14.27 22.15 2.13
C LEU A 237 14.07 22.82 0.77
N ARG A 238 12.82 23.13 0.38
CA ARG A 238 12.52 23.88 -0.86
C ARG A 238 13.08 25.32 -0.79
N LYS A 239 12.99 25.99 0.35
CA LYS A 239 13.52 27.36 0.55
C LYS A 239 15.04 27.39 0.48
N GLU A 240 15.73 26.42 1.07
CA GLU A 240 17.20 26.33 1.06
C GLU A 240 17.79 26.24 -0.35
N HIS A 241 17.05 25.66 -1.28
CA HIS A 241 17.50 25.52 -2.67
C HIS A 241 17.18 26.71 -3.57
N ASN A 242 16.66 27.84 -3.03
CA ASN A 242 16.26 29.04 -3.79
C ASN A 242 15.39 28.73 -5.02
N ALA A 243 14.72 27.61 -5.03
CA ALA A 243 13.94 27.10 -6.14
C ALA A 243 12.67 26.41 -5.64
N ILE A 244 11.63 26.46 -6.45
CA ILE A 244 10.42 25.65 -6.23
C ILE A 244 10.72 24.22 -6.67
N LEU A 245 11.43 23.46 -5.83
CA LEU A 245 11.71 22.05 -6.13
C LEU A 245 10.41 21.25 -6.21
N PRO A 246 10.21 20.48 -7.29
CA PRO A 246 9.14 19.48 -7.34
C PRO A 246 9.28 18.47 -6.20
N VAL A 247 8.16 17.99 -5.66
CA VAL A 247 8.16 17.01 -4.57
C VAL A 247 7.32 15.80 -4.94
N LEU A 248 7.92 14.61 -4.81
CA LEU A 248 7.26 13.31 -4.74
C LEU A 248 7.32 12.81 -3.30
N LEU A 249 6.17 12.66 -2.68
CA LEU A 249 6.03 12.14 -1.32
C LEU A 249 5.21 10.86 -1.35
N SER A 250 5.77 9.75 -0.93
CA SER A 250 5.05 8.48 -0.89
C SER A 250 5.30 7.69 0.38
N GLY A 251 4.54 6.64 0.57
CA GLY A 251 4.73 5.71 1.66
C GLY A 251 3.43 5.12 2.17
N ASP A 252 3.55 4.45 3.31
CA ASP A 252 2.44 3.99 4.12
C ASP A 252 2.06 5.07 5.14
N PHE A 253 0.97 5.76 4.87
CA PHE A 253 0.50 6.86 5.72
C PHE A 253 -0.43 6.39 6.83
N ASN A 254 -0.89 5.15 6.77
CA ASN A 254 -1.82 4.62 7.76
C ASN A 254 -3.03 5.54 8.01
N LEU A 255 -3.61 6.09 6.94
CA LEU A 255 -4.81 6.93 6.96
C LEU A 255 -5.74 6.61 5.78
N ALA A 256 -7.02 6.89 5.93
CA ALA A 256 -8.03 6.61 4.91
C ALA A 256 -8.17 7.77 3.90
N PRO A 257 -8.60 7.50 2.63
CA PRO A 257 -8.65 8.49 1.56
C PRO A 257 -9.56 9.72 1.82
N HIS A 258 -10.52 9.62 2.70
CA HIS A 258 -11.47 10.72 2.99
C HIS A 258 -11.31 11.28 4.41
N SER A 259 -10.18 10.95 5.04
CA SER A 259 -9.89 11.41 6.40
C SER A 259 -9.52 12.89 6.44
N PRO A 260 -9.63 13.55 7.61
CA PRO A 260 -9.09 14.90 7.81
C PRO A 260 -7.61 15.03 7.44
N LEU A 261 -6.80 14.02 7.70
CA LEU A 261 -5.37 14.02 7.33
C LEU A 261 -5.14 13.91 5.82
N TYR A 262 -5.95 13.12 5.11
CA TYR A 262 -5.93 13.09 3.65
C TYR A 262 -6.31 14.45 3.06
N HIS A 263 -7.36 15.07 3.60
CA HIS A 263 -7.80 16.40 3.20
C HIS A 263 -6.72 17.46 3.47
N PHE A 264 -6.05 17.38 4.62
CA PHE A 264 -4.92 18.26 4.93
C PHE A 264 -3.82 18.19 3.87
N LEU A 265 -3.38 16.99 3.49
CA LEU A 265 -2.39 16.79 2.44
C LEU A 265 -2.84 17.36 1.08
N SER A 266 -4.09 17.16 0.70
CA SER A 266 -4.61 17.54 -0.62
C SER A 266 -4.95 19.03 -0.76
N THR A 267 -5.31 19.71 0.35
CA THR A 267 -5.78 21.11 0.32
C THR A 267 -4.81 22.09 0.95
N GLY A 268 -3.81 21.60 1.71
CA GLY A 268 -2.87 22.45 2.44
C GLY A 268 -3.41 23.06 3.72
N LYS A 269 -4.64 22.79 4.12
CA LYS A 269 -5.27 23.36 5.33
C LYS A 269 -6.08 22.34 6.10
N LEU A 270 -6.01 22.42 7.41
CA LEU A 270 -6.84 21.65 8.34
C LEU A 270 -7.23 22.51 9.53
N ASP A 271 -8.51 22.83 9.67
CA ASP A 271 -9.08 23.27 10.93
C ASP A 271 -9.39 22.03 11.78
N ALA A 272 -8.53 21.77 12.74
CA ALA A 272 -8.68 20.64 13.65
C ALA A 272 -9.63 20.94 14.82
N SER A 273 -10.16 22.16 14.94
CA SER A 273 -11.02 22.61 16.04
C SER A 273 -12.23 21.68 16.19
N GLY A 274 -12.36 21.08 17.37
CA GLY A 274 -13.44 20.15 17.66
C GLY A 274 -13.34 18.76 16.97
N LEU A 275 -12.27 18.47 16.21
CA LEU A 275 -12.06 17.15 15.66
C LEU A 275 -11.61 16.16 16.74
N SER A 276 -12.14 14.96 16.69
CA SER A 276 -11.67 13.87 17.53
C SER A 276 -10.29 13.38 17.09
N ARG A 277 -9.38 13.27 18.04
CA ARG A 277 -8.05 12.69 17.79
C ARG A 277 -8.10 11.26 17.24
N TYR A 278 -9.14 10.50 17.59
CA TYR A 278 -9.39 9.16 17.05
C TYR A 278 -9.86 9.17 15.59
N GLY A 279 -10.59 10.22 15.18
CA GLY A 279 -11.17 10.32 13.83
C GLY A 279 -10.20 10.82 12.77
N LEU A 280 -9.09 11.46 13.14
CA LEU A 280 -8.21 12.16 12.20
C LEU A 280 -7.69 11.29 11.04
N SER A 281 -7.35 10.03 11.31
CA SER A 281 -6.84 9.10 10.27
C SER A 281 -7.94 8.45 9.43
N GLY A 282 -9.22 8.55 9.85
CA GLY A 282 -10.35 7.93 9.16
C GLY A 282 -10.42 6.40 9.25
N GLN A 283 -9.43 5.73 9.80
CA GLN A 283 -9.39 4.26 9.85
C GLN A 283 -10.44 3.65 10.81
N ASN A 284 -10.91 4.38 11.81
CA ASN A 284 -11.89 3.91 12.78
C ASN A 284 -13.35 4.17 12.38
N LEU A 285 -13.59 4.86 11.27
CA LEU A 285 -14.96 5.21 10.87
C LEU A 285 -15.77 4.03 10.35
N ASP A 286 -15.10 2.98 9.87
CA ASP A 286 -15.78 1.82 9.29
C ASP A 286 -16.62 1.00 10.28
N THR A 287 -16.35 1.08 11.58
CA THR A 287 -17.10 0.30 12.56
C THR A 287 -18.26 1.06 13.22
N TYR A 288 -18.17 2.37 13.41
CA TYR A 288 -19.18 3.12 14.15
C TYR A 288 -20.06 4.02 13.24
N ALA A 289 -19.47 4.77 12.33
CA ALA A 289 -20.19 5.68 11.45
C ALA A 289 -20.94 4.93 10.34
N LEU A 290 -20.39 3.84 9.79
CA LEU A 290 -21.10 2.98 8.84
C LEU A 290 -22.27 2.25 9.50
N LYS A 291 -22.14 1.80 10.74
CA LYS A 291 -23.27 1.24 11.52
C LYS A 291 -24.33 2.29 11.82
N LYS A 292 -23.95 3.55 12.02
CA LYS A 292 -24.88 4.66 12.26
C LYS A 292 -25.51 5.14 10.96
N ALA A 293 -24.73 5.26 9.87
CA ALA A 293 -25.25 5.64 8.55
C ALA A 293 -26.15 4.55 7.95
N ALA A 294 -25.83 3.26 8.14
CA ALA A 294 -26.70 2.16 7.74
C ALA A 294 -28.05 2.17 8.51
N ARG A 295 -28.05 2.50 9.80
CA ARG A 295 -29.28 2.62 10.61
C ARG A 295 -30.12 3.86 10.24
N VAL A 296 -29.49 4.95 9.81
CA VAL A 296 -30.19 6.16 9.34
C VAL A 296 -30.78 5.93 7.96
N ASN A 297 -30.13 5.21 7.06
CA ASN A 297 -30.65 4.90 5.72
C ASN A 297 -31.80 3.86 5.72
N GLU A 298 -31.95 3.04 6.75
CA GLU A 298 -33.12 2.17 6.89
C GLU A 298 -34.39 2.96 7.29
N ASN A 299 -34.23 4.10 7.98
CA ASN A 299 -35.35 4.91 8.43
C ASN A 299 -35.69 6.11 7.52
N ASP A 300 -34.89 6.41 6.49
CA ASP A 300 -35.07 7.63 5.67
C ASP A 300 -35.08 7.32 4.15
N ARG A 301 -35.77 6.24 3.74
CA ARG A 301 -36.05 5.98 2.31
C ARG A 301 -37.04 6.92 1.68
N THR A 302 -37.47 7.96 2.39
CA THR A 302 -38.33 9.02 1.87
C THR A 302 -37.78 10.38 2.25
N ARG A 303 -36.87 10.97 1.47
CA ARG A 303 -36.76 12.40 1.18
C ARG A 303 -35.38 12.81 0.64
N HIS A 304 -35.46 13.35 -0.58
CA HIS A 304 -34.58 14.35 -1.20
C HIS A 304 -33.19 13.97 -1.74
N HIS A 305 -33.14 13.96 -3.08
CA HIS A 305 -31.98 14.30 -3.86
C HIS A 305 -31.45 15.69 -3.43
N GLY A 306 -30.30 15.72 -2.78
CA GLY A 306 -29.55 16.93 -2.48
C GLY A 306 -28.11 16.71 -2.85
N ASN A 307 -27.55 17.50 -3.80
CA ASN A 307 -26.16 17.62 -4.12
C ASN A 307 -25.34 17.91 -2.86
N GLY A 308 -24.84 16.86 -2.20
CA GLY A 308 -23.98 16.98 -1.03
C GLY A 308 -22.56 17.35 -1.47
N THR A 309 -22.21 18.62 -1.35
CA THR A 309 -20.83 19.10 -1.44
C THR A 309 -19.95 18.39 -0.41
N ALA A 310 -18.67 18.22 -0.72
CA ALA A 310 -17.67 17.51 0.11
C ALA A 310 -17.59 17.99 1.58
N PHE A 311 -18.10 19.16 1.89
CA PHE A 311 -18.18 19.75 3.24
C PHE A 311 -19.09 18.99 4.23
N GLY A 312 -20.12 18.32 3.78
CA GLY A 312 -21.06 17.59 4.67
C GLY A 312 -20.49 16.31 5.31
N LYS A 313 -19.33 15.83 4.86
CA LYS A 313 -18.72 14.60 5.38
C LYS A 313 -17.87 14.80 6.65
N PHE A 314 -17.46 16.03 6.97
CA PHE A 314 -16.59 16.33 8.12
C PHE A 314 -17.30 16.31 9.48
N ASP A 315 -18.61 16.45 9.52
CA ASP A 315 -19.35 16.47 10.81
C ASP A 315 -19.29 15.14 11.56
N SER A 316 -19.09 14.02 10.85
CA SER A 316 -18.91 12.71 11.50
C SER A 316 -17.61 12.56 12.27
N TYR A 317 -16.61 13.42 12.00
CA TYR A 317 -15.32 13.45 12.70
C TYR A 317 -15.34 14.36 13.95
N ARG A 318 -16.39 15.16 14.12
CA ARG A 318 -16.53 16.03 15.28
C ARG A 318 -17.04 15.26 16.48
N ALA A 319 -16.31 15.36 17.59
CA ALA A 319 -16.70 14.75 18.86
C ALA A 319 -17.67 15.65 19.64
N GLN A 320 -18.35 15.07 20.62
CA GLN A 320 -19.14 15.83 21.59
C GLN A 320 -18.23 16.75 22.42
N ARG A 321 -18.74 17.94 22.79
CA ARG A 321 -17.94 19.07 23.37
C ARG A 321 -17.09 18.75 24.60
N ASP A 322 -17.40 17.70 25.35
CA ASP A 322 -16.76 17.38 26.63
C ASP A 322 -15.69 16.28 26.55
N ASP A 323 -15.29 15.86 25.33
CA ASP A 323 -14.24 14.86 25.19
C ASP A 323 -12.85 15.53 25.23
N PHE A 324 -12.05 15.25 26.25
CA PHE A 324 -10.66 15.75 26.41
C PHE A 324 -9.74 15.35 25.23
N ARG A 325 -10.17 14.43 24.35
CA ARG A 325 -9.47 13.97 23.15
C ARG A 325 -9.76 14.83 21.92
N VAL A 326 -10.45 15.94 22.10
CA VAL A 326 -10.81 16.88 21.05
C VAL A 326 -9.78 18.01 20.98
N TYR A 327 -9.51 18.49 19.77
CA TYR A 327 -8.68 19.65 19.58
C TYR A 327 -9.39 20.93 20.07
N LYS A 328 -8.61 21.82 20.68
CA LYS A 328 -9.10 23.12 21.15
C LYS A 328 -9.59 23.98 19.98
N PRO A 329 -10.47 24.95 20.23
CA PRO A 329 -10.84 25.97 19.23
C PRO A 329 -9.59 26.68 18.66
N ASN A 330 -9.66 27.09 17.39
CA ASN A 330 -8.59 27.77 16.66
C ASN A 330 -7.29 26.95 16.48
N THR A 331 -7.38 25.61 16.53
CA THR A 331 -6.24 24.74 16.20
C THR A 331 -6.21 24.51 14.68
N VAL A 332 -5.38 25.27 13.99
CA VAL A 332 -5.27 25.23 12.52
C VAL A 332 -3.87 24.80 12.12
N TYR A 333 -3.80 23.89 11.14
CA TYR A 333 -2.57 23.45 10.48
C TYR A 333 -2.59 23.91 9.02
N SER A 334 -1.42 24.25 8.47
CA SER A 334 -1.31 24.61 7.05
C SER A 334 0.05 24.26 6.46
N HIS A 335 0.06 24.02 5.14
CA HIS A 335 1.28 23.93 4.33
C HIS A 335 1.03 24.51 2.94
N GLU A 336 2.12 24.87 2.23
CA GLU A 336 2.08 25.49 0.90
C GLU A 336 2.38 24.51 -0.24
N LEU A 337 2.45 23.22 0.05
CA LEU A 337 2.70 22.19 -0.96
C LEU A 337 1.37 21.86 -1.67
N ASP A 338 1.33 22.09 -2.98
CA ASP A 338 0.15 21.89 -3.83
C ASP A 338 -0.01 20.42 -4.26
N PHE A 339 -0.13 19.53 -3.29
CA PHE A 339 -0.19 18.11 -3.52
C PHE A 339 -1.47 17.64 -4.25
N ALA A 340 -1.27 16.68 -5.13
CA ALA A 340 -2.32 15.80 -5.63
C ALA A 340 -1.88 14.35 -5.42
N SER A 341 -2.82 13.44 -5.20
CA SER A 341 -2.54 12.00 -5.21
C SER A 341 -2.54 11.49 -6.65
N ALA A 342 -1.54 10.65 -6.97
CA ALA A 342 -1.44 10.07 -8.30
C ALA A 342 -2.64 9.17 -8.63
N TYR A 343 -3.22 8.50 -7.65
CA TYR A 343 -4.33 7.57 -7.84
C TYR A 343 -5.72 8.23 -7.75
N ALA A 344 -5.82 9.46 -7.22
CA ALA A 344 -7.12 10.15 -7.05
C ALA A 344 -7.83 10.50 -8.38
N GLN A 345 -7.16 10.31 -9.53
CA GLN A 345 -7.74 10.54 -10.85
C GLN A 345 -8.39 9.28 -11.46
N LEU A 346 -8.27 8.13 -10.80
CA LEU A 346 -8.94 6.92 -11.25
C LEU A 346 -10.46 7.11 -11.20
N PRO A 347 -11.20 6.61 -12.21
CA PRO A 347 -12.65 6.57 -12.13
C PRO A 347 -13.06 5.72 -10.92
N ASP A 348 -13.77 6.34 -9.97
CA ASP A 348 -14.37 5.61 -8.84
C ASP A 348 -15.80 6.07 -8.63
N ASP A 349 -16.70 5.12 -8.34
CA ASP A 349 -18.10 5.36 -8.01
C ASP A 349 -18.29 6.15 -6.69
N LYS A 350 -17.20 6.39 -5.93
CA LYS A 350 -17.24 6.92 -4.56
C LYS A 350 -16.55 8.27 -4.34
N CYS A 351 -16.29 9.07 -5.35
CA CYS A 351 -15.86 10.46 -5.25
C CYS A 351 -14.39 10.73 -4.88
N THR A 352 -13.53 9.77 -4.56
CA THR A 352 -12.13 10.02 -4.25
C THR A 352 -11.15 9.62 -5.35
N GLY A 353 -11.53 8.69 -6.24
CA GLY A 353 -10.65 8.13 -7.26
C GLY A 353 -9.56 7.20 -6.70
N GLU A 354 -9.37 7.15 -5.40
CA GLU A 354 -8.38 6.28 -4.77
C GLU A 354 -8.77 4.80 -4.86
N PRO A 355 -7.78 3.87 -4.88
CA PRO A 355 -8.05 2.43 -4.87
C PRO A 355 -8.89 2.02 -3.65
N LYS A 356 -9.61 0.89 -3.76
CA LYS A 356 -10.31 0.32 -2.61
C LYS A 356 -9.37 -0.24 -1.55
N PHE A 357 -8.26 -0.82 -1.99
CA PHE A 357 -7.32 -1.49 -1.12
C PHE A 357 -5.89 -1.29 -1.64
N THR A 358 -5.00 -0.87 -0.76
CA THR A 358 -3.55 -0.98 -0.91
C THR A 358 -2.98 -1.95 0.11
N ILE A 359 -3.67 -2.20 1.22
CA ILE A 359 -3.42 -3.25 2.21
C ILE A 359 -4.60 -4.22 2.27
N PHE A 360 -4.30 -5.53 2.42
CA PHE A 360 -5.35 -6.55 2.43
C PHE A 360 -4.95 -7.76 3.29
N HIS A 361 -5.25 -7.70 4.58
CA HIS A 361 -5.07 -8.83 5.50
C HIS A 361 -6.26 -8.94 6.48
N SER A 362 -6.29 -9.95 7.32
CA SER A 362 -7.39 -10.23 8.25
C SER A 362 -7.71 -9.06 9.19
N GLY A 363 -6.71 -8.29 9.60
CA GLY A 363 -6.85 -7.13 10.49
C GLY A 363 -7.14 -5.81 9.78
N SER A 364 -6.87 -5.69 8.45
CA SER A 364 -7.07 -4.46 7.69
C SER A 364 -7.30 -4.71 6.21
N LYS A 365 -8.33 -4.08 5.66
CA LYS A 365 -8.64 -4.06 4.22
C LYS A 365 -8.99 -2.63 3.84
N ALA A 366 -7.98 -1.85 3.47
CA ALA A 366 -8.10 -0.41 3.32
C ALA A 366 -7.10 0.15 2.29
N THR A 367 -7.24 1.42 1.95
CA THR A 367 -6.21 2.20 1.28
C THR A 367 -5.48 3.03 2.31
N VAL A 368 -4.18 2.83 2.43
CA VAL A 368 -3.29 3.48 3.38
C VAL A 368 -1.98 3.97 2.76
N ASP A 369 -1.67 3.50 1.54
CA ASP A 369 -0.49 3.87 0.78
C ASP A 369 -0.84 4.90 -0.29
N TYR A 370 0.02 5.90 -0.48
CA TYR A 370 -0.21 6.99 -1.42
C TYR A 370 1.08 7.40 -2.12
N ILE A 371 0.91 8.01 -3.33
CA ILE A 371 1.93 8.77 -4.05
C ILE A 371 1.38 10.18 -4.23
N TRP A 372 1.88 11.12 -3.44
CA TRP A 372 1.59 12.55 -3.54
C TRP A 372 2.64 13.24 -4.40
N TYR A 373 2.22 14.19 -5.22
CA TYR A 373 3.12 14.98 -6.03
C TYR A 373 2.67 16.45 -6.11
N THR A 374 3.63 17.37 -6.23
CA THR A 374 3.33 18.80 -6.45
C THR A 374 2.86 19.00 -7.87
N ARG A 375 1.55 19.27 -8.08
CA ARG A 375 0.90 19.34 -9.39
C ARG A 375 1.31 20.54 -10.24
N SER A 376 1.83 21.62 -9.62
CA SER A 376 2.35 22.78 -10.35
C SER A 376 3.66 22.47 -11.09
N SER A 377 4.43 21.49 -10.63
CA SER A 377 5.79 21.22 -11.09
C SER A 377 6.03 19.79 -11.62
N LEU A 378 5.07 18.91 -11.41
CA LEU A 378 5.06 17.53 -11.91
C LEU A 378 3.76 17.24 -12.65
N HIS A 379 3.84 16.37 -13.64
CA HIS A 379 2.69 15.81 -14.31
C HIS A 379 2.66 14.30 -14.14
N CYS A 380 1.51 13.75 -13.69
CA CYS A 380 1.25 12.33 -13.62
C CYS A 380 0.57 11.86 -14.91
N HIS A 381 1.23 10.97 -15.66
CA HIS A 381 0.74 10.48 -16.95
C HIS A 381 -0.19 9.27 -16.82
N GLY A 382 -0.10 8.54 -15.73
CA GLY A 382 -0.91 7.36 -15.49
C GLY A 382 -0.37 6.51 -14.36
N VAL A 383 -1.14 5.48 -14.01
CA VAL A 383 -0.84 4.57 -12.90
C VAL A 383 -1.10 3.12 -13.29
N VAL A 384 -0.44 2.20 -12.59
CA VAL A 384 -0.81 0.77 -12.61
C VAL A 384 -2.00 0.58 -11.67
N GLU A 385 -3.12 0.11 -12.20
CA GLU A 385 -4.32 -0.14 -11.40
C GLU A 385 -4.06 -1.20 -10.30
N MET A 386 -4.84 -1.12 -9.23
CA MET A 386 -4.82 -2.14 -8.20
C MET A 386 -5.46 -3.45 -8.68
N ILE A 387 -5.19 -4.52 -7.96
CA ILE A 387 -5.89 -5.80 -8.19
C ILE A 387 -7.38 -5.57 -7.91
N PRO A 388 -8.27 -5.94 -8.84
CA PRO A 388 -9.70 -5.82 -8.62
C PRO A 388 -10.16 -6.50 -7.33
N ALA A 389 -10.98 -5.84 -6.55
CA ALA A 389 -11.47 -6.32 -5.26
C ALA A 389 -12.04 -7.75 -5.33
N GLY A 390 -12.79 -8.08 -6.40
CA GLY A 390 -13.34 -9.42 -6.61
C GLY A 390 -12.31 -10.53 -6.80
N LEU A 391 -11.07 -10.17 -7.21
CA LEU A 391 -9.96 -11.13 -7.26
C LEU A 391 -9.26 -11.25 -5.90
N LEU A 392 -9.08 -10.13 -5.17
CA LEU A 392 -8.53 -10.16 -3.81
C LEU A 392 -9.41 -10.95 -2.85
N PHE A 393 -10.74 -10.79 -2.93
CA PHE A 393 -11.67 -11.53 -2.08
C PHE A 393 -11.73 -13.04 -2.34
N LYS A 394 -11.07 -13.55 -3.37
CA LYS A 394 -10.84 -15.00 -3.56
C LYS A 394 -9.76 -15.53 -2.62
N HIS A 395 -8.98 -14.66 -2.04
CA HIS A 395 -8.00 -14.94 -1.02
C HIS A 395 -8.51 -14.37 0.32
N ASP A 396 -8.27 -15.07 1.40
CA ASP A 396 -8.67 -14.58 2.73
C ASP A 396 -7.85 -13.35 3.11
N GLU A 397 -6.56 -13.35 2.74
CA GLU A 397 -5.59 -12.31 3.04
C GLU A 397 -4.37 -12.36 2.11
N LEU A 398 -3.59 -11.28 2.10
CA LEU A 398 -2.20 -11.23 1.66
C LEU A 398 -1.26 -11.41 2.88
N PRO A 399 -0.02 -11.89 2.70
CA PRO A 399 0.56 -12.38 1.46
C PRO A 399 -0.03 -13.72 0.99
N THR A 400 0.13 -13.98 -0.33
CA THR A 400 -0.21 -15.25 -0.97
C THR A 400 1.04 -15.86 -1.61
N THR A 401 0.89 -16.99 -2.29
CA THR A 401 1.95 -17.55 -3.12
C THR A 401 2.32 -16.66 -4.33
N GLU A 402 1.50 -15.69 -4.67
CA GLU A 402 1.70 -14.79 -5.82
C GLU A 402 2.13 -13.39 -5.39
N HIS A 403 1.63 -12.91 -4.27
CA HIS A 403 1.91 -11.60 -3.68
C HIS A 403 2.60 -11.78 -2.34
N SER A 404 3.80 -11.26 -2.19
CA SER A 404 4.69 -11.52 -1.04
C SER A 404 4.70 -10.44 0.02
N SER A 405 3.80 -9.45 -0.08
CA SER A 405 3.49 -8.47 0.95
C SER A 405 1.99 -8.46 1.19
N ASP A 406 1.54 -8.00 2.34
CA ASP A 406 0.15 -7.68 2.64
C ASP A 406 -0.28 -6.34 2.01
N HIS A 407 0.66 -5.57 1.48
CA HIS A 407 0.43 -4.38 0.66
C HIS A 407 0.57 -4.66 -0.84
N LEU A 408 -0.05 -3.81 -1.65
CA LEU A 408 0.09 -3.77 -3.11
C LEU A 408 0.99 -2.60 -3.51
N SER A 409 1.92 -2.85 -4.43
CA SER A 409 2.80 -1.79 -4.94
C SER A 409 2.02 -0.71 -5.69
N LEU A 410 2.30 0.56 -5.40
CA LEU A 410 1.83 1.71 -6.17
C LEU A 410 2.85 2.05 -7.26
N VAL A 411 2.40 2.25 -8.50
CA VAL A 411 3.29 2.58 -9.62
C VAL A 411 2.65 3.67 -10.48
N ALA A 412 3.41 4.73 -10.77
CA ALA A 412 2.94 5.85 -11.57
C ALA A 412 4.06 6.39 -12.48
N ASP A 413 3.68 6.93 -13.62
CA ASP A 413 4.59 7.61 -14.56
C ASP A 413 4.46 9.13 -14.42
N PHE A 414 5.62 9.79 -14.31
CA PHE A 414 5.72 11.23 -14.11
C PHE A 414 6.66 11.90 -15.13
N SER A 415 6.46 13.20 -15.36
CA SER A 415 7.44 14.11 -15.94
C SER A 415 7.55 15.38 -15.12
N LEU A 416 8.71 16.02 -15.17
CA LEU A 416 8.89 17.40 -14.72
C LEU A 416 8.20 18.35 -15.69
N ARG A 417 7.61 19.44 -15.18
CA ARG A 417 6.99 20.50 -15.97
C ARG A 417 7.98 21.61 -16.25
#